data_49a033f6456d213da88cc67cb73dcb05
#
_entry.id   49a033f6456d213da88cc67cb73dcb05
#
_cell.length_a   1.000
_cell.length_b   1.000
_cell.length_c   1.000
_cell.angle_alpha   90.00
_cell.angle_beta   90.00
_cell.angle_gamma   90.00
#
_symmetry.space_group_name_H-M   'P 1'
#
loop_
_entity.id
_entity.type
_entity.pdbx_description
1 polymer ?
#
loop_
_entity_poly.entity_id
_entity_poly.type
_entity_poly.pdbx_seq_one_letter_code
_entity_poly.pdbx_strand_id
1 'polypeptide(L)'
;PHDPDTEQILTPVDRTKFQSLLGALSHIARMTRPEVLLAVFHLATFTGAPTARHYEGLVRITQHLHTDPTRGIRFAKDDGPLWEFYCDSDWAGCPSTRRSTEGYLIKFMGGPLIAKSRRQRNVTKSSCEAEYCTFADCAADIIWVKSLAEAFQCEFPHPAVLRCDNRTAISMANGEVALKRTKHIDAFKKIHRCQIPLDTRIS
;
A
#
# COMPACT_ATOMS: atom_id res chain seq x y z
N PRO A 1 9.20 -11.85 -27.37
CA PRO A 1 9.87 -11.54 -26.12
C PRO A 1 10.69 -10.27 -26.34
N HIS A 2 10.24 -9.15 -25.78
CA HIS A 2 11.00 -7.90 -25.81
C HIS A 2 12.12 -8.00 -24.77
N ASP A 3 13.35 -7.81 -25.24
CA ASP A 3 14.53 -7.75 -24.39
C ASP A 3 14.54 -6.40 -23.65
N PRO A 4 14.44 -6.37 -22.32
CA PRO A 4 14.40 -5.13 -21.56
C PRO A 4 15.72 -4.34 -21.63
N ASP A 5 16.81 -4.95 -22.08
CA ASP A 5 18.14 -4.35 -22.16
C ASP A 5 18.35 -3.48 -23.41
N THR A 6 17.41 -3.45 -24.35
CA THR A 6 17.50 -2.67 -25.60
C THR A 6 16.67 -1.38 -25.60
N GLU A 7 15.90 -1.09 -24.56
CA GLU A 7 15.10 0.13 -24.50
C GLU A 7 15.97 1.36 -24.21
N GLN A 8 15.97 2.32 -25.14
CA GLN A 8 16.72 3.57 -25.00
C GLN A 8 16.19 4.41 -23.83
N ILE A 9 17.10 4.77 -22.89
CA ILE A 9 16.81 5.67 -21.77
C ILE A 9 16.40 7.05 -22.33
N LEU A 10 15.44 7.71 -21.69
CA LEU A 10 14.99 9.05 -22.07
C LEU A 10 16.11 10.08 -21.99
N THR A 11 16.05 11.07 -22.86
CA THR A 11 16.92 12.26 -22.80
C THR A 11 16.74 12.99 -21.46
N PRO A 12 17.71 13.78 -21.00
CA PRO A 12 17.56 14.57 -19.76
C PRO A 12 16.30 15.44 -19.74
N VAL A 13 15.93 16.02 -20.89
CA VAL A 13 14.73 16.85 -21.04
C VAL A 13 13.47 16.03 -20.87
N ASP A 14 13.37 14.88 -21.53
CA ASP A 14 12.19 14.02 -21.45
C ASP A 14 12.10 13.31 -20.10
N ARG A 15 13.23 13.00 -19.47
CA ARG A 15 13.28 12.53 -18.08
C ARG A 15 12.68 13.55 -17.12
N THR A 16 12.96 14.86 -17.30
CA THR A 16 12.34 15.92 -16.46
C THR A 16 10.84 15.97 -16.67
N LYS A 17 10.35 15.83 -17.90
CA LYS A 17 8.90 15.73 -18.19
C LYS A 17 8.28 14.50 -17.52
N PHE A 18 8.94 13.32 -17.61
CA PHE A 18 8.52 12.11 -16.94
C PHE A 18 8.38 12.33 -15.43
N GLN A 19 9.39 12.92 -14.79
CA GLN A 19 9.38 13.16 -13.35
C GLN A 19 8.29 14.16 -12.93
N SER A 20 8.06 15.21 -13.72
CA SER A 20 6.99 16.18 -13.47
C SER A 20 5.61 15.55 -13.57
N LEU A 21 5.34 14.79 -14.63
CA LEU A 21 4.06 14.08 -14.81
C LEU A 21 3.85 13.03 -13.72
N LEU A 22 4.90 12.26 -13.38
CA LEU A 22 4.86 11.27 -12.30
C LEU A 22 4.53 11.93 -10.95
N GLY A 23 5.10 13.11 -10.67
CA GLY A 23 4.81 13.88 -9.45
C GLY A 23 3.35 14.29 -9.37
N ALA A 24 2.78 14.82 -10.46
CA ALA A 24 1.38 15.20 -10.55
C ALA A 24 0.44 13.98 -10.37
N LEU A 25 0.72 12.88 -11.07
CA LEU A 25 -0.07 11.65 -10.94
C LEU A 25 0.05 11.04 -9.54
N SER A 26 1.21 11.12 -8.90
CA SER A 26 1.41 10.65 -7.52
C SER A 26 0.57 11.44 -6.53
N HIS A 27 0.41 12.75 -6.74
CA HIS A 27 -0.47 13.57 -5.91
C HIS A 27 -1.94 13.17 -6.10
N ILE A 28 -2.41 13.09 -7.34
CA ILE A 28 -3.78 12.68 -7.66
C ILE A 28 -4.11 11.30 -7.09
N ALA A 29 -3.20 10.32 -7.29
CA ALA A 29 -3.38 8.96 -6.81
C ALA A 29 -3.55 8.88 -5.29
N ARG A 30 -2.81 9.69 -4.55
CA ARG A 30 -2.87 9.70 -3.08
C ARG A 30 -4.06 10.46 -2.52
N MET A 31 -4.50 11.51 -3.21
CA MET A 31 -5.50 12.43 -2.66
C MET A 31 -6.93 12.08 -3.08
N THR A 32 -7.13 11.63 -4.31
CA THR A 32 -8.49 11.51 -4.89
C THR A 32 -8.73 10.25 -5.74
N ARG A 33 -7.68 9.60 -6.26
CA ARG A 33 -7.78 8.51 -7.24
C ARG A 33 -6.90 7.31 -6.84
N PRO A 34 -7.16 6.67 -5.69
CA PRO A 34 -6.31 5.61 -5.15
C PRO A 34 -6.24 4.34 -6.04
N GLU A 35 -7.18 4.16 -6.97
CA GLU A 35 -7.19 3.03 -7.90
C GLU A 35 -5.99 3.01 -8.85
N VAL A 36 -5.34 4.16 -9.11
CA VAL A 36 -4.12 4.22 -9.93
C VAL A 36 -2.83 4.20 -9.11
N LEU A 37 -2.93 4.13 -7.77
CA LEU A 37 -1.79 4.26 -6.86
C LEU A 37 -0.70 3.22 -7.13
N LEU A 38 -1.08 1.95 -7.34
CA LEU A 38 -0.13 0.87 -7.61
C LEU A 38 0.63 1.10 -8.92
N ALA A 39 -0.08 1.50 -9.99
CA ALA A 39 0.53 1.74 -11.30
C ALA A 39 1.50 2.93 -11.25
N VAL A 40 1.10 4.03 -10.59
CA VAL A 40 1.96 5.21 -10.40
C VAL A 40 3.18 4.85 -9.55
N PHE A 41 3.00 4.10 -8.46
CA PHE A 41 4.08 3.64 -7.62
C PHE A 41 5.07 2.75 -8.40
N HIS A 42 4.58 1.82 -9.22
CA HIS A 42 5.42 0.97 -10.06
C HIS A 42 6.30 1.82 -10.98
N LEU A 43 5.72 2.79 -11.70
CA LEU A 43 6.46 3.68 -12.60
C LEU A 43 7.44 4.60 -11.85
N ALA A 44 7.16 4.96 -10.60
CA ALA A 44 8.08 5.73 -9.75
C ALA A 44 9.41 4.99 -9.49
N THR A 45 9.41 3.66 -9.55
CA THR A 45 10.64 2.88 -9.36
C THR A 45 11.67 3.10 -10.48
N PHE A 46 11.25 3.58 -11.65
CA PHE A 46 12.08 3.85 -12.82
C PHE A 46 12.53 5.31 -12.95
N THR A 47 12.29 6.15 -11.94
CA THR A 47 12.61 7.60 -11.97
C THR A 47 14.09 7.88 -12.27
N GLY A 48 15.00 6.95 -11.89
CA GLY A 48 16.45 7.07 -12.11
C GLY A 48 16.85 6.96 -13.58
N ALA A 49 16.25 6.04 -14.33
CA ALA A 49 16.54 5.72 -15.73
C ALA A 49 15.26 5.34 -16.48
N PRO A 50 14.33 6.27 -16.70
CA PRO A 50 13.08 5.96 -17.38
C PRO A 50 13.30 5.78 -18.88
N THR A 51 12.54 4.86 -19.49
CA THR A 51 12.48 4.62 -20.93
C THR A 51 11.22 5.22 -21.55
N ALA A 52 11.11 5.24 -22.88
CA ALA A 52 9.92 5.66 -23.60
C ALA A 52 8.67 4.88 -23.15
N ARG A 53 8.81 3.57 -22.93
CA ARG A 53 7.74 2.69 -22.45
C ARG A 53 7.21 3.11 -21.06
N HIS A 54 8.10 3.52 -20.16
CA HIS A 54 7.68 4.02 -18.85
C HIS A 54 6.90 5.33 -18.98
N TYR A 55 7.31 6.20 -19.92
CA TYR A 55 6.57 7.43 -20.21
C TYR A 55 5.18 7.15 -20.78
N GLU A 56 5.06 6.22 -21.73
CA GLU A 56 3.77 5.74 -22.25
C GLU A 56 2.87 5.20 -21.14
N GLY A 57 3.44 4.52 -20.14
CA GLY A 57 2.72 4.09 -18.94
C GLY A 57 2.06 5.25 -18.20
N LEU A 58 2.76 6.35 -17.99
CA LEU A 58 2.17 7.57 -17.38
C LEU A 58 1.07 8.18 -18.26
N VAL A 59 1.28 8.19 -19.58
CA VAL A 59 0.26 8.67 -20.53
C VAL A 59 -1.01 7.83 -20.44
N ARG A 60 -0.89 6.50 -20.37
CA ARG A 60 -2.05 5.59 -20.19
C ARG A 60 -2.80 5.85 -18.88
N ILE A 61 -2.08 6.09 -17.78
CA ILE A 61 -2.72 6.48 -16.52
C ILE A 61 -3.47 7.79 -16.68
N THR A 62 -2.87 8.78 -17.35
CA THR A 62 -3.53 10.08 -17.61
C THR A 62 -4.79 9.89 -18.45
N GLN A 63 -4.74 9.08 -19.49
CA GLN A 63 -5.90 8.74 -20.33
C GLN A 63 -7.00 8.07 -19.49
N HIS A 64 -6.64 7.09 -18.65
CA HIS A 64 -7.59 6.45 -17.74
C HIS A 64 -8.27 7.46 -16.80
N LEU A 65 -7.52 8.38 -16.21
CA LEU A 65 -8.09 9.42 -15.37
C LEU A 65 -9.02 10.38 -16.14
N HIS A 66 -8.73 10.60 -17.42
CA HIS A 66 -9.53 11.45 -18.29
C HIS A 66 -10.86 10.80 -18.73
N THR A 67 -10.95 9.47 -18.76
CA THR A 67 -12.20 8.76 -19.12
C THR A 67 -13.32 9.00 -18.10
N ASP A 68 -12.97 9.26 -16.83
CA ASP A 68 -13.93 9.59 -15.79
C ASP A 68 -13.36 10.67 -14.85
N PRO A 69 -13.38 11.94 -15.30
CA PRO A 69 -12.78 13.05 -14.55
C PRO A 69 -13.56 13.43 -13.30
N THR A 70 -14.80 12.99 -13.18
CA THR A 70 -15.68 13.29 -12.04
C THR A 70 -15.55 12.28 -10.91
N ARG A 71 -14.90 11.13 -11.17
CA ARG A 71 -14.66 10.11 -10.17
C ARG A 71 -13.71 10.62 -9.10
N GLY A 72 -14.07 10.34 -7.84
CA GLY A 72 -13.27 10.72 -6.68
C GLY A 72 -13.59 9.80 -5.50
N ILE A 73 -13.02 10.12 -4.36
CA ILE A 73 -13.34 9.44 -3.10
C ILE A 73 -14.70 9.95 -2.62
N ARG A 74 -15.59 9.02 -2.29
CA ARG A 74 -16.89 9.31 -1.66
C ARG A 74 -16.89 8.71 -0.25
N PHE A 75 -17.34 9.51 0.71
CA PHE A 75 -17.65 9.08 2.06
C PHE A 75 -19.17 9.14 2.26
N ALA A 76 -19.79 8.01 2.57
CA ALA A 76 -21.23 7.95 2.79
C ALA A 76 -21.51 7.02 3.98
N LYS A 77 -22.34 7.50 4.93
CA LYS A 77 -22.64 6.80 6.19
C LYS A 77 -23.28 5.43 5.97
N ASP A 78 -24.02 5.28 4.87
CA ASP A 78 -24.80 4.08 4.59
C ASP A 78 -24.06 3.06 3.69
N ASP A 79 -22.82 3.34 3.32
CA ASP A 79 -22.02 2.47 2.42
C ASP A 79 -21.26 1.35 3.19
N GLY A 80 -21.83 0.78 4.24
CA GLY A 80 -21.25 -0.35 4.99
C GLY A 80 -20.67 0.02 6.35
N PRO A 81 -19.72 -0.77 6.87
CA PRO A 81 -19.13 -0.51 8.18
C PRO A 81 -18.47 0.86 8.26
N LEU A 82 -18.56 1.51 9.43
CA LEU A 82 -17.95 2.82 9.65
C LEU A 82 -16.44 2.80 9.41
N TRP A 83 -15.76 1.72 9.82
CA TRP A 83 -14.32 1.52 9.64
C TRP A 83 -14.02 0.14 9.08
N GLU A 84 -13.07 0.08 8.15
CA GLU A 84 -12.55 -1.17 7.61
C GLU A 84 -11.03 -1.05 7.42
N PHE A 85 -10.30 -2.12 7.74
CA PHE A 85 -8.84 -2.17 7.68
C PHE A 85 -8.40 -3.38 6.88
N TYR A 86 -7.60 -3.17 5.83
CA TYR A 86 -7.11 -4.22 4.93
C TYR A 86 -5.62 -4.08 4.73
N CYS A 87 -4.92 -5.19 4.67
CA CYS A 87 -3.50 -5.23 4.28
C CYS A 87 -3.20 -6.45 3.45
N ASP A 88 -2.21 -6.30 2.58
CA ASP A 88 -1.69 -7.33 1.69
C ASP A 88 -0.22 -7.07 1.37
N SER A 89 0.55 -8.10 1.03
CA SER A 89 1.91 -7.95 0.55
C SER A 89 2.26 -8.93 -0.55
N ASP A 90 2.81 -8.42 -1.65
CA ASP A 90 3.39 -9.23 -2.71
C ASP A 90 4.87 -9.50 -2.43
N TRP A 91 5.17 -10.76 -2.05
CA TRP A 91 6.51 -11.16 -1.67
C TRP A 91 7.45 -11.23 -2.89
N ALA A 92 8.61 -10.56 -2.75
CA ALA A 92 9.68 -10.57 -3.76
C ALA A 92 9.22 -10.19 -5.18
N GLY A 93 8.15 -9.41 -5.31
CA GLY A 93 7.53 -9.03 -6.59
C GLY A 93 8.44 -8.17 -7.49
N CYS A 94 9.54 -7.61 -6.95
CA CYS A 94 10.50 -6.88 -7.76
C CYS A 94 11.61 -7.82 -8.29
N PRO A 95 11.69 -8.10 -9.61
CA PRO A 95 12.68 -9.02 -10.18
C PRO A 95 14.13 -8.62 -9.91
N SER A 96 14.43 -7.31 -9.93
CA SER A 96 15.79 -6.79 -9.80
C SER A 96 16.28 -6.69 -8.36
N THR A 97 15.41 -6.32 -7.41
CA THR A 97 15.80 -6.08 -6.02
C THR A 97 15.28 -7.13 -5.05
N ARG A 98 14.40 -8.04 -5.48
CA ARG A 98 13.72 -9.04 -4.65
C ARG A 98 13.02 -8.47 -3.42
N ARG A 99 12.71 -7.18 -3.46
CA ARG A 99 11.93 -6.52 -2.40
C ARG A 99 10.45 -6.73 -2.61
N SER A 100 9.73 -6.92 -1.52
CA SER A 100 8.28 -7.05 -1.51
C SER A 100 7.60 -5.72 -1.72
N THR A 101 6.42 -5.74 -2.31
CA THR A 101 5.51 -4.59 -2.35
C THR A 101 4.49 -4.77 -1.24
N GLU A 102 4.30 -3.75 -0.44
CA GLU A 102 3.26 -3.71 0.59
C GLU A 102 2.12 -2.82 0.14
N GLY A 103 0.91 -3.23 0.48
CA GLY A 103 -0.31 -2.47 0.27
C GLY A 103 -1.20 -2.53 1.49
N TYR A 104 -1.82 -1.43 1.88
CA TYR A 104 -2.89 -1.42 2.85
C TYR A 104 -3.88 -0.29 2.62
N LEU A 105 -5.08 -0.51 3.12
CA LEU A 105 -6.23 0.35 2.94
C LEU A 105 -6.96 0.50 4.26
N ILE A 106 -7.13 1.72 4.71
CA ILE A 106 -8.01 2.10 5.82
C ILE A 106 -9.18 2.85 5.21
N LYS A 107 -10.38 2.28 5.36
CA LYS A 107 -11.62 2.91 4.90
C LYS A 107 -12.39 3.51 6.06
N PHE A 108 -13.03 4.62 5.79
CA PHE A 108 -13.99 5.28 6.66
C PHE A 108 -15.24 5.63 5.86
N MET A 109 -16.41 5.25 6.35
CA MET A 109 -17.69 5.52 5.69
C MET A 109 -17.69 5.11 4.20
N GLY A 110 -17.22 3.88 3.90
CA GLY A 110 -17.12 3.34 2.55
C GLY A 110 -15.96 3.87 1.70
N GLY A 111 -15.43 5.05 1.99
CA GLY A 111 -14.34 5.70 1.26
C GLY A 111 -12.94 5.38 1.80
N PRO A 112 -11.89 5.33 0.95
CA PRO A 112 -10.51 5.18 1.39
C PRO A 112 -10.01 6.46 2.10
N LEU A 113 -9.73 6.35 3.39
CA LEU A 113 -9.10 7.41 4.18
C LEU A 113 -7.57 7.38 4.03
N ILE A 114 -6.98 6.19 4.08
CA ILE A 114 -5.57 5.96 3.82
C ILE A 114 -5.45 4.82 2.82
N ALA A 115 -4.79 5.07 1.70
CA ALA A 115 -4.40 4.05 0.74
C ALA A 115 -2.88 4.13 0.55
N LYS A 116 -2.16 3.03 0.79
CA LYS A 116 -0.71 2.95 0.58
C LYS A 116 -0.36 1.78 -0.30
N SER A 117 0.59 2.03 -1.20
CA SER A 117 1.31 1.00 -1.96
C SER A 117 2.75 1.46 -2.06
N ARG A 118 3.68 0.66 -1.57
CA ARG A 118 5.12 0.98 -1.62
C ARG A 118 5.98 -0.27 -1.58
N ARG A 119 7.22 -0.13 -2.05
CA ARG A 119 8.23 -1.17 -1.91
C ARG A 119 8.74 -1.18 -0.47
N GLN A 120 8.85 -2.36 0.13
CA GLN A 120 9.45 -2.51 1.45
C GLN A 120 10.92 -2.09 1.45
N ARG A 121 11.36 -1.46 2.54
CA ARG A 121 12.74 -0.97 2.67
C ARG A 121 13.74 -2.11 2.76
N ASN A 122 13.35 -3.21 3.40
CA ASN A 122 14.19 -4.39 3.61
C ASN A 122 13.81 -5.51 2.64
N VAL A 123 14.80 -6.36 2.32
CA VAL A 123 14.53 -7.62 1.63
C VAL A 123 14.07 -8.62 2.70
N THR A 124 12.84 -9.08 2.57
CA THR A 124 12.25 -10.09 3.45
C THR A 124 12.62 -11.49 2.97
N LYS A 125 12.84 -12.41 3.91
CA LYS A 125 13.28 -13.79 3.62
C LYS A 125 12.12 -14.72 3.28
N SER A 126 10.89 -14.31 3.55
CA SER A 126 9.66 -15.09 3.31
C SER A 126 8.46 -14.18 3.08
N SER A 127 7.39 -14.71 2.46
CA SER A 127 6.11 -14.03 2.33
C SER A 127 5.56 -13.63 3.69
N CYS A 128 5.67 -14.52 4.67
CA CYS A 128 5.19 -14.28 6.02
C CYS A 128 5.89 -13.10 6.72
N GLU A 129 7.20 -12.92 6.50
CA GLU A 129 7.94 -11.77 7.01
C GLU A 129 7.52 -10.47 6.31
N ALA A 130 7.26 -10.53 5.00
CA ALA A 130 6.75 -9.38 4.23
C ALA A 130 5.38 -8.92 4.75
N GLU A 131 4.45 -9.86 4.92
CA GLU A 131 3.13 -9.60 5.51
C GLU A 131 3.25 -8.98 6.90
N TYR A 132 4.12 -9.55 7.71
CA TYR A 132 4.31 -9.08 9.08
C TYR A 132 4.82 -7.63 9.15
N CYS A 133 5.72 -7.25 8.25
CA CYS A 133 6.16 -5.85 8.12
C CYS A 133 5.00 -4.94 7.71
N THR A 134 4.16 -5.40 6.77
CA THR A 134 2.97 -4.67 6.33
C THR A 134 1.97 -4.47 7.47
N PHE A 135 1.75 -5.49 8.31
CA PHE A 135 0.89 -5.37 9.51
C PHE A 135 1.37 -4.28 10.46
N ALA A 136 2.68 -4.23 10.73
CA ALA A 136 3.25 -3.24 11.64
C ALA A 136 3.08 -1.81 11.15
N ASP A 137 3.26 -1.60 9.85
CA ASP A 137 3.09 -0.27 9.25
C ASP A 137 1.61 0.14 9.19
N CYS A 138 0.72 -0.81 8.85
CA CYS A 138 -0.72 -0.59 8.91
C CYS A 138 -1.20 -0.31 10.34
N ALA A 139 -0.73 -1.09 11.33
CA ALA A 139 -1.07 -0.89 12.73
C ALA A 139 -0.65 0.49 13.25
N ALA A 140 0.49 1.01 12.82
CA ALA A 140 0.92 2.36 13.19
C ALA A 140 -0.05 3.44 12.67
N ASP A 141 -0.52 3.29 11.42
CA ASP A 141 -1.52 4.20 10.86
C ASP A 141 -2.90 4.03 11.53
N ILE A 142 -3.30 2.81 11.89
CA ILE A 142 -4.55 2.56 12.65
C ILE A 142 -4.52 3.30 13.98
N ILE A 143 -3.41 3.28 14.71
CA ILE A 143 -3.25 4.00 15.98
C ILE A 143 -3.38 5.50 15.75
N TRP A 144 -2.73 6.02 14.70
CA TRP A 144 -2.82 7.43 14.37
C TRP A 144 -4.25 7.84 14.03
N VAL A 145 -4.94 7.04 13.20
CA VAL A 145 -6.35 7.27 12.85
C VAL A 145 -7.26 7.19 14.08
N LYS A 146 -7.01 6.23 15.01
CA LYS A 146 -7.72 6.15 16.27
C LYS A 146 -7.60 7.44 17.09
N SER A 147 -6.38 7.94 17.25
CA SER A 147 -6.16 9.21 17.98
C SER A 147 -6.87 10.39 17.31
N LEU A 148 -6.93 10.39 15.96
CA LEU A 148 -7.67 11.39 15.20
C LEU A 148 -9.18 11.26 15.42
N ALA A 149 -9.73 10.05 15.36
CA ALA A 149 -11.14 9.77 15.60
C ALA A 149 -11.56 10.20 17.04
N GLU A 150 -10.72 9.89 18.04
CA GLU A 150 -10.93 10.33 19.41
C GLU A 150 -10.96 11.86 19.53
N ALA A 151 -10.03 12.56 18.87
CA ALA A 151 -9.99 14.03 18.87
C ALA A 151 -11.24 14.66 18.22
N PHE A 152 -11.83 14.02 17.22
CA PHE A 152 -13.07 14.43 16.59
C PHE A 152 -14.34 13.85 17.22
N GLN A 153 -14.21 13.12 18.35
CA GLN A 153 -15.34 12.43 19.02
C GLN A 153 -16.10 11.48 18.08
N CYS A 154 -15.37 10.86 17.13
CA CYS A 154 -15.89 9.89 16.21
C CYS A 154 -15.73 8.49 16.80
N GLU A 155 -16.78 7.66 16.68
CA GLU A 155 -16.74 6.27 17.13
C GLU A 155 -15.63 5.50 16.41
N PHE A 156 -14.81 4.76 17.17
CA PHE A 156 -13.75 3.93 16.65
C PHE A 156 -13.90 2.49 17.17
N PRO A 157 -13.77 1.46 16.32
CA PRO A 157 -13.99 0.08 16.75
C PRO A 157 -12.94 -0.37 17.77
N HIS A 158 -13.38 -1.09 18.76
CA HIS A 158 -12.49 -1.71 19.73
C HIS A 158 -12.94 -3.14 20.01
N PRO A 159 -12.17 -4.14 19.56
CA PRO A 159 -10.90 -4.05 18.83
C PRO A 159 -11.05 -3.63 17.36
N ALA A 160 -10.00 -2.99 16.80
CA ALA A 160 -9.90 -2.71 15.38
C ALA A 160 -9.39 -3.97 14.66
N VAL A 161 -10.24 -4.60 13.84
CA VAL A 161 -9.91 -5.86 13.16
C VAL A 161 -9.22 -5.60 11.84
N LEU A 162 -7.95 -5.99 11.70
CA LEU A 162 -7.19 -5.89 10.45
C LEU A 162 -7.37 -7.17 9.62
N ARG A 163 -7.87 -7.03 8.40
CA ARG A 163 -8.13 -8.14 7.48
C ARG A 163 -6.93 -8.38 6.56
N CYS A 164 -6.53 -9.66 6.45
CA CYS A 164 -5.43 -10.13 5.60
C CYS A 164 -5.76 -11.53 5.09
N ASP A 165 -5.23 -11.92 3.95
CA ASP A 165 -5.44 -13.24 3.35
C ASP A 165 -4.42 -14.31 3.83
N ASN A 166 -3.28 -13.91 4.38
CA ASN A 166 -2.22 -14.82 4.80
C ASN A 166 -2.44 -15.39 6.21
N ARG A 167 -3.05 -16.58 6.28
CA ARG A 167 -3.32 -17.28 7.55
C ARG A 167 -2.08 -17.53 8.41
N THR A 168 -0.93 -17.86 7.77
CA THR A 168 0.32 -18.12 8.50
C THR A 168 0.83 -16.84 9.18
N ALA A 169 0.80 -15.72 8.49
CA ALA A 169 1.20 -14.44 9.04
C ALA A 169 0.28 -14.00 10.21
N ILE A 170 -1.02 -14.29 10.11
CA ILE A 170 -2.00 -14.04 11.16
C ILE A 170 -1.71 -14.90 12.41
N SER A 171 -1.54 -16.20 12.25
CA SER A 171 -1.20 -17.12 13.39
C SER A 171 0.10 -16.71 14.07
N MET A 172 1.09 -16.24 13.29
CA MET A 172 2.33 -15.70 13.85
C MET A 172 2.12 -14.41 14.64
N ALA A 173 1.31 -13.50 14.11
CA ALA A 173 1.03 -12.23 14.77
C ALA A 173 0.17 -12.39 16.03
N ASN A 174 -0.72 -13.38 16.07
CA ASN A 174 -1.52 -13.76 17.25
C ASN A 174 -0.70 -14.54 18.29
N GLY A 175 0.57 -14.86 18.02
CA GLY A 175 1.43 -15.60 18.96
C GLY A 175 1.17 -17.12 19.01
N GLU A 176 0.37 -17.65 18.08
CA GLU A 176 0.04 -19.09 18.02
C GLU A 176 1.20 -19.94 17.54
N VAL A 177 2.16 -19.36 16.82
CA VAL A 177 3.36 -20.02 16.29
C VAL A 177 4.61 -19.39 16.89
N ALA A 178 5.45 -20.19 17.53
CA ALA A 178 6.68 -19.73 18.16
C ALA A 178 7.72 -19.27 17.12
N LEU A 179 8.05 -18.00 17.13
CA LEU A 179 8.97 -17.34 16.21
C LEU A 179 10.43 -17.51 16.66
N LYS A 180 11.06 -18.62 16.31
CA LYS A 180 12.52 -18.80 16.57
C LYS A 180 13.41 -17.85 15.74
N ARG A 181 12.92 -17.27 14.62
CA ARG A 181 13.73 -16.51 13.65
C ARG A 181 13.41 -15.01 13.53
N THR A 182 12.33 -14.50 14.12
CA THR A 182 11.87 -13.12 13.95
C THR A 182 12.03 -12.24 15.20
N LYS A 183 12.82 -12.68 16.17
CA LYS A 183 13.12 -11.93 17.41
C LYS A 183 13.71 -10.52 17.16
N HIS A 184 14.11 -10.21 15.93
CA HIS A 184 14.73 -8.93 15.54
C HIS A 184 13.76 -7.91 14.95
N ILE A 185 12.47 -8.24 14.80
CA ILE A 185 11.50 -7.33 14.18
C ILE A 185 10.81 -6.54 15.28
N ASP A 186 11.18 -5.26 15.44
CA ASP A 186 10.50 -4.30 16.34
C ASP A 186 8.98 -4.14 16.08
N ALA A 187 8.54 -4.60 14.92
CA ALA A 187 7.15 -4.69 14.51
C ALA A 187 6.29 -5.50 15.51
N PHE A 188 6.84 -6.58 16.09
CA PHE A 188 6.16 -7.41 17.10
C PHE A 188 5.66 -6.59 18.29
N LYS A 189 6.51 -5.71 18.79
CA LYS A 189 6.17 -4.86 19.92
C LYS A 189 5.04 -3.88 19.60
N LYS A 190 4.95 -3.41 18.34
CA LYS A 190 3.90 -2.49 17.91
C LYS A 190 2.54 -3.17 17.80
N ILE A 191 2.44 -4.33 17.15
CA ILE A 191 1.18 -5.06 16.97
C ILE A 191 0.62 -5.49 18.33
N HIS A 192 1.44 -6.07 19.21
CA HIS A 192 1.02 -6.48 20.56
C HIS A 192 0.63 -5.31 21.46
N ARG A 193 1.30 -4.15 21.35
CA ARG A 193 0.89 -2.93 22.09
C ARG A 193 -0.46 -2.40 21.66
N CYS A 194 -0.86 -2.64 20.42
CA CYS A 194 -2.07 -2.06 19.84
C CYS A 194 -3.31 -2.91 20.05
N GLN A 195 -3.15 -4.19 20.49
CA GLN A 195 -4.26 -5.14 20.65
C GLN A 195 -5.18 -5.18 19.41
N ILE A 196 -4.57 -5.14 18.20
CA ILE A 196 -5.28 -5.20 16.94
C ILE A 196 -5.37 -6.67 16.53
N PRO A 197 -6.53 -7.33 16.65
CA PRO A 197 -6.71 -8.69 16.17
C PRO A 197 -6.66 -8.72 14.64
N LEU A 198 -6.13 -9.82 14.12
CA LEU A 198 -6.05 -10.08 12.69
C LEU A 198 -7.11 -11.11 12.31
N ASP A 199 -7.81 -10.88 11.19
CA ASP A 199 -8.87 -11.76 10.68
C ASP A 199 -8.59 -12.16 9.22
N THR A 200 -8.93 -13.42 8.88
CA THR A 200 -8.78 -13.98 7.52
C THR A 200 -9.96 -13.69 6.60
N ARG A 201 -11.06 -13.14 7.11
CA ARG A 201 -12.27 -12.93 6.33
C ARG A 201 -12.14 -11.69 5.46
N ILE A 202 -11.72 -11.91 4.21
CA ILE A 202 -11.92 -10.96 3.11
C ILE A 202 -13.22 -11.41 2.44
N SER A 203 -14.31 -10.75 2.74
CA SER A 203 -15.60 -10.96 2.07
C SER A 203 -15.69 -10.07 0.84
#